data_a4a143335f5b6108f42fcb88ecd22c97
#
_entry.id   a4a143335f5b6108f42fcb88ecd22c97
#
_cell.length_a   1.000
_cell.length_b   1.000
_cell.length_c   1.000
_cell.angle_alpha   90.00
_cell.angle_beta   90.00
_cell.angle_gamma   90.00
#
_symmetry.space_group_name_H-M   'P 1'
#
loop_
_entity.id
_entity.type
_entity.pdbx_description
1 polymer ?
#
loop_
_entity_poly.entity_id
_entity_poly.type
_entity_poly.pdbx_seq_one_letter_code
_entity_poly.pdbx_strand_id
1 'polypeptide(L)'
;MSGIYIHIPFCKQACHYCDFHFSTSMKKKEEMVLALAKEIRLRKSESDGENVETIYFGGGTPSVLTSGEIDFLIAEVYENYSVVENPEITLEANPDDLSSERILELSKSKVNRLSIGIQSFFEDDLQMMNRAHNSAEAQKCLKEATKYFDNISIDLIYGV
;
A
#
# COMPACT_ATOMS: atom_id res chain seq x y z
N MET A 1 9.11 -20.30 -1.08
CA MET A 1 8.89 -18.88 -0.72
C MET A 1 7.43 -18.57 -0.99
N SER A 2 6.66 -18.32 0.05
CA SER A 2 5.23 -18.06 -0.05
C SER A 2 4.93 -16.62 0.36
N GLY A 3 3.98 -15.97 -0.30
CA GLY A 3 3.58 -14.59 -0.01
C GLY A 3 2.07 -14.39 -0.09
N ILE A 4 1.56 -13.42 0.65
CA ILE A 4 0.16 -13.03 0.63
C ILE A 4 0.06 -11.64 0.00
N TYR A 5 -0.70 -11.55 -1.10
CA TYR A 5 -1.07 -10.30 -1.73
C TYR A 5 -2.49 -9.90 -1.32
N ILE A 6 -2.63 -8.71 -0.76
CA ILE A 6 -3.91 -8.14 -0.32
C ILE A 6 -4.27 -7.00 -1.27
N HIS A 7 -5.33 -7.20 -2.06
CA HIS A 7 -5.76 -6.24 -3.07
C HIS A 7 -6.71 -5.19 -2.51
N ILE A 8 -6.35 -3.91 -2.62
CA ILE A 8 -7.16 -2.77 -2.17
C ILE A 8 -7.63 -1.97 -3.38
N PRO A 9 -8.85 -2.18 -3.88
CA PRO A 9 -9.33 -1.59 -5.14
C PRO A 9 -9.90 -0.17 -4.93
N PHE A 10 -9.25 0.68 -4.15
CA PHE A 10 -9.69 2.05 -3.91
C PHE A 10 -8.60 3.05 -4.25
N CYS A 11 -8.99 4.17 -4.87
CA CYS A 11 -8.14 5.32 -5.13
C CYS A 11 -8.88 6.60 -4.79
N LYS A 12 -8.19 7.64 -4.32
CA LYS A 12 -8.80 8.97 -4.14
C LYS A 12 -9.09 9.65 -5.48
N GLN A 13 -8.26 9.38 -6.48
CA GLN A 13 -8.31 10.02 -7.79
C GLN A 13 -8.04 9.01 -8.91
N ALA A 14 -8.69 9.20 -10.06
CA ALA A 14 -8.47 8.42 -11.27
C ALA A 14 -7.35 9.06 -12.10
N CYS A 15 -6.20 8.42 -12.16
CA CYS A 15 -5.10 8.87 -13.01
C CYS A 15 -5.36 8.51 -14.47
N HIS A 16 -4.97 9.38 -15.43
CA HIS A 16 -5.28 9.21 -16.85
C HIS A 16 -4.59 7.99 -17.50
N TYR A 17 -3.47 7.55 -16.95
CA TYR A 17 -2.70 6.40 -17.47
C TYR A 17 -3.14 5.05 -16.87
N CYS A 18 -3.99 5.08 -15.82
CA CYS A 18 -4.29 3.89 -15.03
C CYS A 18 -5.39 3.05 -15.66
N ASP A 19 -5.09 1.81 -16.01
CA ASP A 19 -6.02 0.83 -16.56
C ASP A 19 -6.37 -0.30 -15.55
N PHE A 20 -6.02 -0.13 -14.28
CA PHE A 20 -6.38 -1.09 -13.24
C PHE A 20 -7.83 -0.93 -12.81
N HIS A 21 -8.40 -2.03 -12.29
CA HIS A 21 -9.72 -1.97 -11.68
C HIS A 21 -9.65 -1.27 -10.32
N PHE A 22 -10.30 -0.13 -10.21
CA PHE A 22 -10.40 0.62 -8.95
C PHE A 22 -11.74 1.36 -8.84
N SER A 23 -12.04 1.81 -7.62
CA SER A 23 -13.18 2.68 -7.31
C SER A 23 -12.70 3.94 -6.60
N THR A 24 -13.20 5.10 -7.03
CA THR A 24 -13.01 6.37 -6.30
C THR A 24 -14.03 6.56 -5.18
N SER A 25 -15.02 5.67 -5.07
CA SER A 25 -16.01 5.70 -3.99
C SER A 25 -15.53 4.87 -2.81
N MET A 26 -15.29 5.53 -1.67
CA MET A 26 -14.89 4.88 -0.41
C MET A 26 -16.05 4.26 0.38
N LYS A 27 -17.29 4.33 -0.11
CA LYS A 27 -18.50 3.90 0.63
C LYS A 27 -18.46 2.44 1.07
N LYS A 28 -17.78 1.57 0.32
CA LYS A 28 -17.68 0.14 0.61
C LYS A 28 -16.31 -0.28 1.18
N LYS A 29 -15.48 0.68 1.57
CA LYS A 29 -14.11 0.39 2.04
C LYS A 29 -14.12 -0.49 3.30
N GLU A 30 -14.93 -0.14 4.28
CA GLU A 30 -15.07 -0.91 5.52
C GLU A 30 -15.60 -2.33 5.27
N GLU A 31 -16.65 -2.48 4.44
CA GLU A 31 -17.19 -3.79 4.06
C GLU A 31 -16.11 -4.63 3.34
N MET A 32 -15.30 -4.02 2.49
CA MET A 32 -14.22 -4.69 1.79
C MET A 32 -13.14 -5.17 2.76
N VAL A 33 -12.73 -4.36 3.73
CA VAL A 33 -11.75 -4.76 4.77
C VAL A 33 -12.24 -5.98 5.53
N LEU A 34 -13.50 -6.00 5.94
CA LEU A 34 -14.11 -7.16 6.61
C LEU A 34 -14.19 -8.39 5.70
N ALA A 35 -14.49 -8.20 4.41
CA ALA A 35 -14.51 -9.28 3.43
C ALA A 35 -13.11 -9.88 3.20
N LEU A 36 -12.07 -9.04 3.10
CA LEU A 36 -10.68 -9.47 3.01
C LEU A 36 -10.24 -10.28 4.23
N ALA A 37 -10.57 -9.81 5.44
CA ALA A 37 -10.29 -10.55 6.67
C ALA A 37 -10.96 -11.94 6.66
N LYS A 38 -12.20 -12.02 6.18
CA LYS A 38 -12.90 -13.30 6.02
C LYS A 38 -12.25 -14.18 4.96
N GLU A 39 -11.84 -13.63 3.83
CA GLU A 39 -11.15 -14.36 2.76
C GLU A 39 -9.82 -14.93 3.25
N ILE A 40 -9.01 -14.15 3.99
CA ILE A 40 -7.76 -14.61 4.61
C ILE A 40 -8.00 -15.87 5.43
N ARG A 41 -9.03 -15.87 6.29
CA ARG A 41 -9.39 -17.07 7.11
C ARG A 41 -9.83 -18.27 6.28
N LEU A 42 -10.63 -18.03 5.24
CA LEU A 42 -11.18 -19.10 4.39
C LEU A 42 -10.10 -19.79 3.56
N ARG A 43 -9.09 -19.03 3.13
CA ARG A 43 -8.02 -19.50 2.23
C ARG A 43 -6.79 -20.06 2.95
N LYS A 44 -6.82 -20.16 4.27
CA LYS A 44 -5.64 -20.61 5.07
C LYS A 44 -5.06 -21.96 4.65
N SER A 45 -5.90 -22.85 4.10
CA SER A 45 -5.45 -24.17 3.61
C SER A 45 -4.66 -24.09 2.30
N GLU A 46 -4.70 -22.96 1.59
CA GLU A 46 -3.98 -22.78 0.31
C GLU A 46 -2.48 -22.59 0.49
N SER A 47 -2.02 -22.24 1.70
CA SER A 47 -0.59 -22.13 1.99
C SER A 47 0.13 -23.50 2.01
N ASP A 48 -0.63 -24.60 2.05
CA ASP A 48 -0.13 -25.99 2.08
C ASP A 48 1.00 -26.21 3.13
N GLY A 49 0.94 -25.47 4.23
CA GLY A 49 1.91 -25.52 5.32
C GLY A 49 3.21 -24.72 5.06
N GLU A 50 3.30 -23.99 3.95
CA GLU A 50 4.44 -23.12 3.71
C GLU A 50 4.42 -21.89 4.62
N ASN A 51 5.61 -21.42 5.00
CA ASN A 51 5.77 -20.19 5.75
C ASN A 51 5.61 -18.97 4.85
N VAL A 52 4.82 -18.00 5.30
CA VAL A 52 4.66 -16.71 4.64
C VAL A 52 5.87 -15.84 4.92
N GLU A 53 6.59 -15.46 3.88
CA GLU A 53 7.78 -14.61 3.94
C GLU A 53 7.48 -13.16 3.59
N THR A 54 6.40 -12.92 2.80
CA THR A 54 6.01 -11.57 2.37
C THR A 54 4.51 -11.35 2.50
N ILE A 55 4.13 -10.12 2.91
CA ILE A 55 2.75 -9.62 2.88
C ILE A 55 2.77 -8.32 2.06
N TYR A 56 1.98 -8.26 1.01
CA TYR A 56 1.99 -7.13 0.09
C TYR A 56 0.59 -6.53 -0.05
N PHE A 57 0.43 -5.28 0.35
CA PHE A 57 -0.77 -4.50 0.11
C PHE A 57 -0.60 -3.71 -1.19
N GLY A 58 -1.39 -4.05 -2.20
CA GLY A 58 -1.32 -3.45 -3.52
C GLY A 58 -2.68 -3.24 -4.17
N GLY A 59 -2.68 -2.82 -5.42
CA GLY A 59 -3.88 -2.67 -6.25
C GLY A 59 -4.17 -1.25 -6.69
N GLY A 60 -5.20 -0.61 -6.15
CA GLY A 60 -5.50 0.80 -6.39
C GLY A 60 -4.53 1.68 -5.59
N THR A 61 -4.87 1.96 -4.34
CA THR A 61 -4.04 2.78 -3.44
C THR A 61 -4.21 2.28 -2.00
N PRO A 62 -3.45 1.29 -1.55
CA PRO A 62 -3.56 0.74 -0.20
C PRO A 62 -3.39 1.75 0.93
N SER A 63 -2.66 2.85 0.71
CA SER A 63 -2.48 3.93 1.69
C SER A 63 -3.77 4.67 2.08
N VAL A 64 -4.89 4.45 1.37
CA VAL A 64 -6.21 4.97 1.78
C VAL A 64 -6.78 4.25 3.00
N LEU A 65 -6.22 3.08 3.37
CA LEU A 65 -6.56 2.40 4.61
C LEU A 65 -6.00 3.16 5.81
N THR A 66 -6.72 3.14 6.91
CA THR A 66 -6.20 3.60 8.20
C THR A 66 -5.13 2.64 8.75
N SER A 67 -4.29 3.10 9.68
CA SER A 67 -3.33 2.23 10.36
C SER A 67 -4.02 1.05 11.05
N GLY A 68 -5.18 1.30 11.69
CA GLY A 68 -5.96 0.25 12.34
C GLY A 68 -6.50 -0.80 11.37
N GLU A 69 -6.92 -0.41 10.15
CA GLU A 69 -7.36 -1.36 9.11
C GLU A 69 -6.19 -2.20 8.58
N ILE A 70 -5.02 -1.59 8.40
CA ILE A 70 -3.79 -2.29 7.99
C ILE A 70 -3.37 -3.29 9.06
N ASP A 71 -3.27 -2.85 10.32
CA ASP A 71 -2.88 -3.70 11.46
C ASP A 71 -3.87 -4.84 11.67
N PHE A 72 -5.17 -4.59 11.48
CA PHE A 72 -6.21 -5.61 11.55
C PHE A 72 -6.01 -6.71 10.50
N LEU A 73 -5.78 -6.35 9.24
CA LEU A 73 -5.54 -7.33 8.17
C LEU A 73 -4.22 -8.09 8.38
N ILE A 74 -3.17 -7.42 8.85
CA ILE A 74 -1.91 -8.08 9.21
C ILE A 74 -2.14 -9.09 10.35
N ALA A 75 -2.88 -8.72 11.39
CA ALA A 75 -3.21 -9.61 12.49
C ALA A 75 -3.96 -10.86 12.01
N GLU A 76 -4.93 -10.71 11.10
CA GLU A 76 -5.64 -11.84 10.49
C GLU A 76 -4.69 -12.79 9.74
N VAL A 77 -3.66 -12.27 9.06
CA VAL A 77 -2.64 -13.11 8.44
C VAL A 77 -1.86 -13.88 9.50
N TYR A 78 -1.37 -13.22 10.55
CA TYR A 78 -0.60 -13.87 11.62
C TYR A 78 -1.41 -14.91 12.42
N GLU A 79 -2.72 -14.73 12.56
CA GLU A 79 -3.60 -15.69 13.23
C GLU A 79 -3.88 -16.95 12.41
N ASN A 80 -3.84 -16.86 11.08
CA ASN A 80 -4.28 -17.93 10.20
C ASN A 80 -3.15 -18.62 9.43
N TYR A 81 -1.97 -18.01 9.33
CA TYR A 81 -0.83 -18.51 8.57
C TYR A 81 0.43 -18.57 9.44
N SER A 82 1.34 -19.49 9.11
CA SER A 82 2.69 -19.51 9.68
C SER A 82 3.52 -18.42 9.01
N VAL A 83 3.79 -17.33 9.71
CA VAL A 83 4.59 -16.21 9.20
C VAL A 83 6.00 -16.31 9.77
N VAL A 84 7.03 -16.09 8.92
CA VAL A 84 8.44 -16.08 9.39
C VAL A 84 8.65 -14.96 10.41
N GLU A 85 9.75 -15.04 11.16
CA GLU A 85 10.05 -14.07 12.23
C GLU A 85 10.19 -12.63 11.70
N ASN A 86 10.82 -12.45 10.53
CA ASN A 86 11.07 -11.15 9.90
C ASN A 86 10.52 -11.13 8.46
N PRO A 87 9.20 -11.06 8.26
CA PRO A 87 8.62 -10.99 6.92
C PRO A 87 8.82 -9.61 6.30
N GLU A 88 8.87 -9.54 4.97
CA GLU A 88 8.71 -8.26 4.30
C GLU A 88 7.22 -7.90 4.25
N ILE A 89 6.84 -6.76 4.81
CA ILE A 89 5.47 -6.24 4.78
C ILE A 89 5.45 -4.92 4.02
N THR A 90 4.99 -4.98 2.77
CA THR A 90 4.96 -3.85 1.84
C THR A 90 3.61 -3.17 1.81
N LEU A 91 3.61 -1.85 1.83
CA LEU A 91 2.44 -1.02 1.55
C LEU A 91 2.70 -0.15 0.31
N GLU A 92 1.86 -0.28 -0.72
CA GLU A 92 1.80 0.70 -1.81
C GLU A 92 1.13 1.99 -1.33
N ALA A 93 1.70 3.12 -1.70
CA ALA A 93 1.22 4.42 -1.25
C ALA A 93 1.39 5.51 -2.31
N ASN A 94 0.52 6.53 -2.23
CA ASN A 94 0.68 7.78 -2.96
C ASN A 94 1.28 8.85 -2.05
N PRO A 95 2.07 9.81 -2.58
CA PRO A 95 2.66 10.90 -1.78
C PRO A 95 1.63 11.73 -1.01
N ASP A 96 0.44 11.97 -1.59
CA ASP A 96 -0.65 12.73 -0.95
C ASP A 96 -1.30 12.01 0.24
N ASP A 97 -1.08 10.72 0.41
CA ASP A 97 -1.52 9.94 1.57
C ASP A 97 -0.46 9.88 2.69
N LEU A 98 0.77 10.26 2.39
CA LEU A 98 1.93 10.11 3.28
C LEU A 98 2.35 11.45 3.92
N SER A 99 1.47 12.00 4.79
CA SER A 99 1.89 13.11 5.66
C SER A 99 2.99 12.64 6.63
N SER A 100 3.72 13.59 7.24
CA SER A 100 4.76 13.27 8.24
C SER A 100 4.19 12.46 9.40
N GLU A 101 2.98 12.79 9.85
CA GLU A 101 2.27 12.07 10.91
C GLU A 101 1.92 10.65 10.47
N ARG A 102 1.46 10.51 9.21
CA ARG A 102 1.09 9.22 8.64
C ARG A 102 2.30 8.29 8.48
N ILE A 103 3.42 8.82 8.01
CA ILE A 103 4.68 8.08 7.92
C ILE A 103 5.14 7.60 9.31
N LEU A 104 5.06 8.47 10.31
CA LEU A 104 5.38 8.13 11.70
C LEU A 104 4.43 7.07 12.29
N GLU A 105 3.14 7.10 11.96
CA GLU A 105 2.20 6.03 12.35
C GLU A 105 2.58 4.69 11.73
N LEU A 106 2.79 4.68 10.41
CA LEU A 106 3.15 3.48 9.66
C LEU A 106 4.47 2.88 10.16
N SER A 107 5.44 3.69 10.54
CA SER A 107 6.71 3.21 11.10
C SER A 107 6.58 2.51 12.46
N LYS A 108 5.46 2.67 13.14
CA LYS A 108 5.15 1.97 14.41
C LYS A 108 4.33 0.70 14.19
N SER A 109 3.84 0.46 12.98
CA SER A 109 3.14 -0.76 12.59
C SER A 109 4.14 -1.86 12.21
N LYS A 110 3.62 -2.96 11.70
CA LYS A 110 4.46 -4.04 11.14
C LYS A 110 4.90 -3.79 9.69
N VAL A 111 4.41 -2.72 9.05
CA VAL A 111 4.85 -2.33 7.69
C VAL A 111 6.33 -1.94 7.76
N ASN A 112 7.16 -2.59 6.96
CA ASN A 112 8.62 -2.34 6.95
C ASN A 112 9.16 -1.99 5.56
N ARG A 113 8.29 -1.93 4.54
CA ARG A 113 8.62 -1.49 3.19
C ARG A 113 7.52 -0.60 2.62
N LEU A 114 7.91 0.49 1.96
CA LEU A 114 6.99 1.34 1.20
C LEU A 114 7.28 1.23 -0.29
N SER A 115 6.23 1.12 -1.12
CA SER A 115 6.29 1.33 -2.57
C SER A 115 5.52 2.59 -2.90
N ILE A 116 6.21 3.64 -3.33
CA ILE A 116 5.61 4.98 -3.45
C ILE A 116 5.45 5.37 -4.91
N GLY A 117 4.21 5.54 -5.36
CA GLY A 117 3.87 5.97 -6.71
C GLY A 117 4.16 7.46 -6.94
N ILE A 118 5.42 7.81 -7.18
CA ILE A 118 5.86 9.19 -7.48
C ILE A 118 5.45 9.58 -8.90
N GLN A 119 5.67 8.70 -9.86
CA GLN A 119 5.43 8.78 -11.29
C GLN A 119 6.32 9.80 -12.02
N SER A 120 6.44 11.04 -11.55
CA SER A 120 7.36 12.06 -12.08
C SER A 120 7.73 13.09 -11.00
N PHE A 121 8.85 13.78 -11.21
CA PHE A 121 9.24 14.98 -10.45
C PHE A 121 9.02 16.27 -11.26
N PHE A 122 8.41 16.18 -12.45
CA PHE A 122 8.06 17.33 -13.28
C PHE A 122 6.57 17.64 -13.12
N GLU A 123 6.26 18.90 -12.86
CA GLU A 123 4.90 19.33 -12.58
C GLU A 123 3.95 19.11 -13.75
N ASP A 124 4.41 19.39 -14.97
CA ASP A 124 3.61 19.24 -16.20
C ASP A 124 3.23 17.76 -16.42
N ASP A 125 4.14 16.82 -16.15
CA ASP A 125 3.86 15.37 -16.25
C ASP A 125 2.80 14.95 -15.23
N LEU A 126 2.95 15.40 -13.97
CA LEU A 126 2.01 15.07 -12.89
C LEU A 126 0.60 15.59 -13.20
N GLN A 127 0.50 16.80 -13.73
CA GLN A 127 -0.77 17.39 -14.17
C GLN A 127 -1.36 16.61 -15.35
N MET A 128 -0.56 16.29 -16.36
CA MET A 128 -1.01 15.52 -17.53
C MET A 128 -1.51 14.13 -17.12
N MET A 129 -0.84 13.48 -16.16
CA MET A 129 -1.24 12.20 -15.59
C MET A 129 -2.41 12.27 -14.61
N ASN A 130 -2.91 13.48 -14.29
CA ASN A 130 -3.94 13.72 -13.27
C ASN A 130 -3.56 13.15 -11.90
N ARG A 131 -2.33 13.46 -11.43
CA ARG A 131 -1.88 13.06 -10.09
C ARG A 131 -2.42 14.01 -9.02
N ALA A 132 -2.72 13.47 -7.83
CA ALA A 132 -3.22 14.25 -6.71
C ALA A 132 -2.13 15.08 -6.01
N HIS A 133 -0.87 14.65 -6.11
CA HIS A 133 0.29 15.34 -5.53
C HIS A 133 1.06 16.15 -6.57
N ASN A 134 1.83 17.12 -6.12
CA ASN A 134 2.78 17.89 -6.91
C ASN A 134 4.23 17.46 -6.66
N SER A 135 5.17 17.99 -7.44
CA SER A 135 6.59 17.62 -7.36
C SER A 135 7.24 17.93 -5.99
N ALA A 136 6.84 19.02 -5.35
CA ALA A 136 7.36 19.40 -4.03
C ALA A 136 6.85 18.45 -2.94
N GLU A 137 5.60 18.04 -3.01
CA GLU A 137 5.01 17.02 -2.10
C GLU A 137 5.69 15.68 -2.27
N ALA A 138 5.97 15.25 -3.50
CA ALA A 138 6.71 14.03 -3.78
C ALA A 138 8.11 14.02 -3.13
N GLN A 139 8.87 15.10 -3.32
CA GLN A 139 10.21 15.25 -2.72
C GLN A 139 10.15 15.28 -1.18
N LYS A 140 9.18 16.01 -0.62
CA LYS A 140 8.99 16.10 0.83
C LYS A 140 8.63 14.75 1.42
N CYS A 141 7.70 14.03 0.78
CA CYS A 141 7.28 12.68 1.17
C CYS A 141 8.48 11.72 1.23
N LEU A 142 9.30 11.65 0.19
CA LEU A 142 10.48 10.80 0.16
C LEU A 142 11.49 11.16 1.26
N LYS A 143 11.79 12.45 1.41
CA LYS A 143 12.69 12.91 2.46
C LYS A 143 12.20 12.58 3.86
N GLU A 144 10.90 12.57 4.08
CA GLU A 144 10.32 12.19 5.36
C GLU A 144 10.33 10.67 5.54
N ALA A 145 9.92 9.92 4.52
CA ALA A 145 9.88 8.46 4.57
C ALA A 145 11.24 7.83 4.86
N THR A 146 12.32 8.35 4.26
CA THR A 146 13.70 7.86 4.49
C THR A 146 14.23 8.05 5.93
N LYS A 147 13.54 8.80 6.78
CA LYS A 147 13.89 8.91 8.20
C LYS A 147 13.44 7.69 9.03
N TYR A 148 12.45 6.95 8.53
CA TYR A 148 11.76 5.90 9.28
C TYR A 148 11.76 4.55 8.59
N PHE A 149 11.98 4.51 7.27
CA PHE A 149 11.99 3.29 6.47
C PHE A 149 13.30 3.15 5.72
N ASP A 150 13.98 2.03 5.91
CA ASP A 150 15.22 1.68 5.20
C ASP A 150 14.94 1.01 3.85
N ASN A 151 13.74 0.46 3.65
CA ASN A 151 13.33 -0.23 2.43
C ASN A 151 12.20 0.54 1.74
N ILE A 152 12.57 1.30 0.71
CA ILE A 152 11.63 2.11 -0.09
C ILE A 152 11.89 1.85 -1.58
N SER A 153 10.83 1.57 -2.34
CA SER A 153 10.83 1.66 -3.80
C SER A 153 9.97 2.84 -4.26
N ILE A 154 10.31 3.38 -5.41
CA ILE A 154 9.52 4.41 -6.08
C ILE A 154 9.19 3.97 -7.50
N ASP A 155 7.98 4.29 -7.94
CA ASP A 155 7.56 4.07 -9.33
C ASP A 155 7.72 5.37 -10.11
N LEU A 156 8.32 5.27 -11.29
CA LEU A 156 8.50 6.38 -12.23
C LEU A 156 7.99 6.00 -13.60
N ILE A 157 7.28 6.92 -14.26
CA ILE A 157 6.83 6.82 -15.63
C ILE A 157 7.70 7.76 -16.48
N TYR A 158 8.23 7.26 -17.59
CA TYR A 158 9.06 8.03 -18.51
C TYR A 158 8.51 7.94 -19.93
N GLY A 159 8.83 8.94 -20.76
CA GLY A 159 8.33 9.03 -22.13
C GLY A 159 6.89 9.53 -22.24
N VAL A 160 6.50 10.40 -21.33
CA VAL A 160 5.17 11.03 -21.28
C VAL A 160 5.10 12.16 -22.29
#